data_9b53fa3578035991e50b01a92a67b058
#
_entry.id   9b53fa3578035991e50b01a92a67b058
#
_cell.length_a   1.000
_cell.length_b   1.000
_cell.length_c   1.000
_cell.angle_alpha   90.00
_cell.angle_beta   90.00
_cell.angle_gamma   90.00
#
_symmetry.space_group_name_H-M   'P 1'
#
loop_
_entity.id
_entity.type
_entity.pdbx_description
1 polymer ?
#
loop_
_entity_poly.entity_id
_entity_poly.type
_entity_poly.pdbx_seq_one_letter_code
_entity_poly.pdbx_strand_id
1 'polypeptide(L)'
;MTQISIIVPIHRVDASYLGQCLSSLCSQTLKDFEVFLILNNSTSSEKNIAEKFCTEDSRFKLFETDIADVSTARNIGLKHTQGKYITFLDCDDWFSEKALQVFFDLMENNHSEIGIANTQKIWNNEKKQVLFNFYNHTEDALLKRIPNVGVCGFVVRNDIIKKHHIRFKEGLKLSEDRVFFSEYYLHCKKIAFTNDIVYFYRQHENSVCKTKQTHEHAIEQLKAAKLLHNILERSSEYSKRDIQHLDRILARMGMVAYINSGTTKDGFKLLKDFFLENISHSKLIFYYCWNRAKISALIGRILCL
;
A
#
# COMPACT_ATOMS: atom_id res chain seq x y z
N MET A 1 -14.93 23.48 5.23
CA MET A 1 -14.89 22.37 4.21
C MET A 1 -13.81 21.42 4.66
N THR A 2 -14.12 20.15 4.88
CA THR A 2 -13.18 19.16 5.41
C THR A 2 -11.90 19.10 4.57
N GLN A 3 -10.73 19.17 5.21
CA GLN A 3 -9.47 19.23 4.52
C GLN A 3 -8.96 17.83 4.16
N ILE A 4 -8.96 16.92 5.14
CA ILE A 4 -8.43 15.57 4.96
C ILE A 4 -9.46 14.53 5.38
N SER A 5 -9.66 13.51 4.54
CA SER A 5 -10.40 12.28 4.88
C SER A 5 -9.40 11.17 5.17
N ILE A 6 -9.54 10.50 6.30
CA ILE A 6 -8.72 9.36 6.71
C ILE A 6 -9.56 8.09 6.61
N ILE A 7 -9.04 7.06 5.94
CA ILE A 7 -9.69 5.75 5.81
C ILE A 7 -8.91 4.73 6.62
N VAL A 8 -9.60 4.08 7.58
CA VAL A 8 -9.03 3.10 8.49
C VAL A 8 -9.78 1.78 8.33
N PRO A 9 -9.26 0.83 7.54
CA PRO A 9 -9.81 -0.54 7.49
C PRO A 9 -9.47 -1.27 8.79
N ILE A 10 -10.46 -1.89 9.43
CA ILE A 10 -10.31 -2.60 10.71
C ILE A 10 -10.58 -4.09 10.49
N HIS A 11 -9.60 -4.94 10.75
CA HIS A 11 -9.73 -6.39 10.62
C HIS A 11 -8.79 -7.13 11.56
N ARG A 12 -9.35 -7.87 12.52
CA ARG A 12 -8.65 -8.79 13.44
C ARG A 12 -7.35 -8.22 14.04
N VAL A 13 -7.45 -7.04 14.60
CA VAL A 13 -6.36 -6.29 15.22
C VAL A 13 -6.43 -6.41 16.75
N ASP A 14 -5.26 -6.35 17.41
CA ASP A 14 -5.20 -6.26 18.87
C ASP A 14 -5.90 -4.99 19.38
N ALA A 15 -6.69 -5.11 20.45
CA ALA A 15 -7.47 -4.00 21.02
C ALA A 15 -6.60 -2.80 21.41
N SER A 16 -5.39 -3.06 21.92
CA SER A 16 -4.45 -2.00 22.31
C SER A 16 -3.87 -1.27 21.10
N TYR A 17 -3.63 -1.98 19.99
CA TYR A 17 -3.15 -1.38 18.74
C TYR A 17 -4.23 -0.51 18.12
N LEU A 18 -5.46 -1.03 18.01
CA LEU A 18 -6.61 -0.24 17.53
C LEU A 18 -6.84 1.00 18.40
N GLY A 19 -6.79 0.86 19.74
CA GLY A 19 -6.91 1.99 20.65
C GLY A 19 -5.83 3.05 20.41
N GLN A 20 -4.58 2.66 20.22
CA GLN A 20 -3.49 3.59 19.90
C GLN A 20 -3.67 4.25 18.53
N CYS A 21 -4.06 3.49 17.52
CA CYS A 21 -4.36 4.00 16.19
C CYS A 21 -5.38 5.13 16.25
N LEU A 22 -6.56 4.86 16.83
CA LEU A 22 -7.66 5.83 16.90
C LEU A 22 -7.33 7.01 17.81
N SER A 23 -6.65 6.80 18.93
CA SER A 23 -6.18 7.89 19.82
C SER A 23 -5.22 8.84 19.10
N SER A 24 -4.38 8.32 18.21
CA SER A 24 -3.46 9.15 17.40
C SER A 24 -4.20 10.11 16.47
N LEU A 25 -5.39 9.76 16.03
CA LEU A 25 -6.25 10.62 15.22
C LEU A 25 -6.92 11.70 16.08
N CYS A 26 -7.36 11.38 17.30
CA CYS A 26 -7.93 12.36 18.21
C CYS A 26 -6.92 13.46 18.58
N SER A 27 -5.63 13.11 18.70
CA SER A 27 -4.55 14.03 19.11
C SER A 27 -4.02 14.91 17.98
N GLN A 28 -4.50 14.78 16.73
CA GLN A 28 -4.01 15.57 15.60
C GLN A 28 -4.12 17.07 15.81
N THR A 29 -3.07 17.82 15.44
CA THR A 29 -3.03 19.30 15.51
C THR A 29 -3.99 19.94 14.52
N LEU A 30 -4.07 19.46 13.27
CA LEU A 30 -5.12 19.84 12.33
C LEU A 30 -6.46 19.34 12.86
N LYS A 31 -7.50 20.19 12.88
CA LYS A 31 -8.84 19.83 13.42
C LYS A 31 -9.89 19.58 12.35
N ASP A 32 -9.69 20.11 11.15
CA ASP A 32 -10.64 20.03 10.06
C ASP A 32 -10.41 18.77 9.19
N PHE A 33 -10.78 17.61 9.76
CA PHE A 33 -10.69 16.30 9.10
C PHE A 33 -11.88 15.41 9.46
N GLU A 34 -12.03 14.32 8.73
CA GLU A 34 -12.99 13.24 9.00
C GLU A 34 -12.31 11.87 8.93
N VAL A 35 -12.83 10.91 9.68
CA VAL A 35 -12.30 9.55 9.76
C VAL A 35 -13.38 8.56 9.40
N PHE A 36 -13.07 7.65 8.49
CA PHE A 36 -13.93 6.54 8.10
C PHE A 36 -13.36 5.24 8.65
N LEU A 37 -13.98 4.72 9.71
CA LEU A 37 -13.70 3.41 10.28
C LEU A 37 -14.51 2.37 9.51
N ILE A 38 -13.82 1.40 8.89
CA ILE A 38 -14.48 0.37 8.11
C ILE A 38 -14.23 -0.99 8.77
N LEU A 39 -15.24 -1.50 9.48
CA LEU A 39 -15.21 -2.84 10.03
C LEU A 39 -15.26 -3.86 8.89
N ASN A 40 -14.18 -4.58 8.72
CA ASN A 40 -13.92 -5.49 7.61
C ASN A 40 -13.95 -6.94 8.11
N ASN A 41 -15.14 -7.53 8.23
CA ASN A 41 -15.33 -8.83 8.89
C ASN A 41 -14.66 -8.85 10.29
N SER A 42 -14.93 -7.83 11.07
CA SER A 42 -14.32 -7.54 12.35
C SER A 42 -15.01 -8.30 13.50
N THR A 43 -14.31 -8.39 14.62
CA THR A 43 -14.85 -8.98 15.86
C THR A 43 -15.72 -7.98 16.64
N SER A 44 -16.53 -8.48 17.58
CA SER A 44 -17.31 -7.61 18.49
C SER A 44 -16.44 -6.68 19.33
N SER A 45 -15.22 -7.11 19.68
CA SER A 45 -14.26 -6.27 20.44
C SER A 45 -13.85 -5.04 19.63
N GLU A 46 -13.47 -5.23 18.36
CA GLU A 46 -13.09 -4.14 17.46
C GLU A 46 -14.26 -3.18 17.22
N LYS A 47 -15.47 -3.74 17.03
CA LYS A 47 -16.69 -2.96 16.87
C LYS A 47 -16.96 -2.08 18.08
N ASN A 48 -16.93 -2.62 19.29
CA ASN A 48 -17.15 -1.87 20.52
C ASN A 48 -16.15 -0.71 20.69
N ILE A 49 -14.87 -0.94 20.33
CA ILE A 49 -13.86 0.12 20.37
C ILE A 49 -14.19 1.21 19.35
N ALA A 50 -14.48 0.84 18.11
CA ALA A 50 -14.79 1.79 17.05
C ALA A 50 -16.06 2.63 17.38
N GLU A 51 -17.13 2.00 17.87
CA GLU A 51 -18.36 2.68 18.30
C GLU A 51 -18.13 3.68 19.43
N LYS A 52 -17.23 3.34 20.40
CA LYS A 52 -16.85 4.25 21.45
C LYS A 52 -16.24 5.54 20.88
N PHE A 53 -15.26 5.43 19.98
CA PHE A 53 -14.62 6.60 19.35
C PHE A 53 -15.62 7.42 18.53
N CYS A 54 -16.55 6.78 17.81
CA CYS A 54 -17.62 7.48 17.08
C CYS A 54 -18.59 8.24 18.01
N THR A 55 -18.81 7.75 19.22
CA THR A 55 -19.66 8.42 20.22
C THR A 55 -18.94 9.61 20.86
N GLU A 56 -17.64 9.51 21.08
CA GLU A 56 -16.82 10.53 21.76
C GLU A 56 -16.35 11.65 20.80
N ASP A 57 -16.25 11.38 19.50
CA ASP A 57 -15.76 12.35 18.50
C ASP A 57 -16.55 12.26 17.18
N SER A 58 -17.32 13.27 16.87
CA SER A 58 -18.20 13.37 15.70
C SER A 58 -17.48 13.33 14.34
N ARG A 59 -16.15 13.45 14.32
CA ARG A 59 -15.34 13.33 13.12
C ARG A 59 -15.24 11.87 12.64
N PHE A 60 -15.46 10.91 13.54
CA PHE A 60 -15.40 9.48 13.25
C PHE A 60 -16.77 8.98 12.76
N LYS A 61 -16.74 8.22 11.66
CA LYS A 61 -17.90 7.61 11.03
C LYS A 61 -17.63 6.13 10.82
N LEU A 62 -18.59 5.27 11.21
CA LEU A 62 -18.46 3.82 11.17
C LEU A 62 -19.24 3.22 10.01
N PHE A 63 -18.60 2.30 9.28
CA PHE A 63 -19.18 1.46 8.24
C PHE A 63 -18.77 0.01 8.47
N GLU A 64 -19.56 -0.93 7.95
CA GLU A 64 -19.34 -2.36 8.14
C GLU A 64 -19.44 -3.10 6.81
N THR A 65 -18.66 -4.17 6.69
CA THR A 65 -18.75 -5.15 5.61
C THR A 65 -18.37 -6.54 6.13
N ASP A 66 -19.08 -7.56 5.67
CA ASP A 66 -18.77 -8.97 5.98
C ASP A 66 -17.67 -9.55 5.07
N ILE A 67 -17.22 -8.78 4.07
CA ILE A 67 -16.20 -9.19 3.10
C ILE A 67 -14.83 -8.94 3.71
N ALA A 68 -14.08 -9.99 4.01
CA ALA A 68 -12.70 -9.92 4.53
C ALA A 68 -11.70 -9.56 3.40
N ASP A 69 -11.78 -8.33 2.89
CA ASP A 69 -10.92 -7.80 1.84
C ASP A 69 -10.61 -6.31 2.11
N VAL A 70 -9.34 -5.99 2.29
CA VAL A 70 -8.87 -4.63 2.58
C VAL A 70 -9.18 -3.66 1.45
N SER A 71 -9.16 -4.12 0.19
CA SER A 71 -9.53 -3.33 -0.97
C SER A 71 -11.00 -2.90 -0.93
N THR A 72 -11.90 -3.83 -0.59
CA THR A 72 -13.32 -3.55 -0.40
C THR A 72 -13.51 -2.53 0.73
N ALA A 73 -12.84 -2.71 1.86
CA ALA A 73 -12.94 -1.77 2.99
C ALA A 73 -12.46 -0.36 2.60
N ARG A 74 -11.29 -0.23 1.95
CA ARG A 74 -10.79 1.07 1.49
C ARG A 74 -11.71 1.69 0.44
N ASN A 75 -12.31 0.91 -0.45
CA ASN A 75 -13.27 1.39 -1.46
C ASN A 75 -14.57 1.92 -0.82
N ILE A 76 -15.06 1.28 0.25
CA ILE A 76 -16.20 1.80 1.03
C ILE A 76 -15.84 3.18 1.59
N GLY A 77 -14.68 3.32 2.22
CA GLY A 77 -14.19 4.61 2.70
C GLY A 77 -14.12 5.66 1.58
N LEU A 78 -13.47 5.35 0.45
CA LEU A 78 -13.33 6.24 -0.71
C LEU A 78 -14.67 6.77 -1.24
N LYS A 79 -15.74 5.96 -1.18
CA LYS A 79 -17.08 6.36 -1.62
C LYS A 79 -17.66 7.50 -0.78
N HIS A 80 -17.29 7.58 0.49
CA HIS A 80 -17.86 8.53 1.46
C HIS A 80 -16.99 9.76 1.71
N THR A 81 -15.74 9.80 1.23
CA THR A 81 -14.82 10.91 1.46
C THR A 81 -15.32 12.24 0.90
N GLN A 82 -15.22 13.31 1.72
CA GLN A 82 -15.57 14.69 1.36
C GLN A 82 -14.39 15.64 1.45
N GLY A 83 -13.30 15.23 2.12
CA GLY A 83 -12.09 16.02 2.26
C GLY A 83 -11.44 16.33 0.91
N LYS A 84 -10.74 17.46 0.85
CA LYS A 84 -9.92 17.85 -0.30
C LYS A 84 -8.83 16.82 -0.59
N TYR A 85 -8.28 16.26 0.47
CA TYR A 85 -7.23 15.24 0.43
C TYR A 85 -7.69 13.95 1.10
N ILE A 86 -7.05 12.84 0.73
CA ILE A 86 -7.28 11.51 1.32
C ILE A 86 -5.95 10.92 1.76
N THR A 87 -5.95 10.29 2.93
CA THR A 87 -4.87 9.44 3.41
C THR A 87 -5.44 8.15 3.99
N PHE A 88 -4.57 7.16 4.17
CA PHE A 88 -4.93 5.85 4.72
C PHE A 88 -4.11 5.58 5.97
N LEU A 89 -4.72 4.90 6.94
CA LEU A 89 -4.05 4.46 8.15
C LEU A 89 -4.47 3.02 8.46
N ASP A 90 -3.51 2.11 8.51
CA ASP A 90 -3.77 0.73 8.90
C ASP A 90 -4.03 0.67 10.41
N CYS A 91 -4.95 -0.19 10.84
CA CYS A 91 -5.50 -0.17 12.20
C CYS A 91 -4.52 -0.65 13.30
N ASP A 92 -3.38 -1.23 12.93
CA ASP A 92 -2.29 -1.61 13.82
C ASP A 92 -1.16 -0.57 13.91
N ASP A 93 -1.23 0.50 13.09
CA ASP A 93 -0.27 1.59 13.00
C ASP A 93 -0.81 2.88 13.64
N TRP A 94 -0.01 3.95 13.67
CA TRP A 94 -0.48 5.25 14.17
C TRP A 94 0.24 6.43 13.51
N PHE A 95 -0.39 7.59 13.55
CA PHE A 95 0.16 8.85 13.07
C PHE A 95 0.92 9.60 14.18
N SER A 96 1.90 10.44 13.79
CA SER A 96 2.42 11.48 14.68
C SER A 96 1.35 12.56 14.91
N GLU A 97 1.43 13.29 16.01
CA GLU A 97 0.45 14.34 16.36
C GLU A 97 0.30 15.44 15.28
N LYS A 98 1.35 15.66 14.50
CA LYS A 98 1.38 16.67 13.43
C LYS A 98 1.16 16.10 12.03
N ALA A 99 0.87 14.82 11.90
CA ALA A 99 0.83 14.15 10.60
C ALA A 99 -0.12 14.83 9.60
N LEU A 100 -1.34 15.11 10.03
CA LEU A 100 -2.34 15.74 9.15
C LEU A 100 -1.97 17.18 8.79
N GLN A 101 -1.36 17.94 9.71
CA GLN A 101 -0.87 19.28 9.42
C GLN A 101 0.27 19.23 8.41
N VAL A 102 1.23 18.32 8.59
CA VAL A 102 2.35 18.12 7.66
C VAL A 102 1.82 17.75 6.26
N PHE A 103 0.87 16.83 6.17
CA PHE A 103 0.26 16.47 4.89
C PHE A 103 -0.45 17.67 4.24
N PHE A 104 -1.24 18.41 5.01
CA PHE A 104 -1.96 19.57 4.50
C PHE A 104 -1.00 20.63 3.97
N ASP A 105 0.00 21.02 4.75
CA ASP A 105 0.98 22.03 4.37
C ASP A 105 1.81 21.59 3.16
N LEU A 106 2.19 20.30 3.11
CA LEU A 106 2.91 19.73 1.98
C LEU A 106 2.13 19.83 0.67
N MET A 107 0.83 19.55 0.72
CA MET A 107 -0.04 19.60 -0.46
C MET A 107 -0.33 21.04 -0.89
N GLU A 108 -0.64 21.94 0.05
CA GLU A 108 -1.01 23.34 -0.24
C GLU A 108 0.19 24.16 -0.72
N ASN A 109 1.30 24.14 0.03
CA ASN A 109 2.48 24.94 -0.28
C ASN A 109 3.12 24.55 -1.61
N ASN A 110 3.01 23.30 -1.99
CA ASN A 110 3.57 22.82 -3.24
C ASN A 110 2.54 22.74 -4.38
N HIS A 111 1.26 23.01 -4.13
CA HIS A 111 0.18 22.74 -5.09
C HIS A 111 0.30 21.36 -5.71
N SER A 112 0.61 20.36 -4.89
CA SER A 112 0.90 19.01 -5.34
C SER A 112 -0.37 18.14 -5.44
N GLU A 113 -0.28 17.07 -6.21
CA GLU A 113 -1.36 16.13 -6.43
C GLU A 113 -1.19 14.89 -5.55
N ILE A 114 0.06 14.64 -5.15
CA ILE A 114 0.42 13.62 -4.17
C ILE A 114 1.51 14.16 -3.26
N GLY A 115 1.36 13.92 -1.97
CA GLY A 115 2.36 14.20 -0.94
C GLY A 115 2.87 12.90 -0.32
N ILE A 116 4.18 12.84 -0.09
CA ILE A 116 4.85 11.68 0.48
C ILE A 116 5.69 12.13 1.67
N ALA A 117 5.46 11.52 2.83
CA ALA A 117 6.20 11.77 4.06
C ALA A 117 6.89 10.50 4.56
N ASN A 118 7.81 10.64 5.51
CA ASN A 118 8.56 9.51 6.04
C ASN A 118 7.71 8.65 6.97
N THR A 119 8.00 7.35 6.92
CA THR A 119 7.45 6.33 7.82
C THR A 119 8.56 5.76 8.69
N GLN A 120 8.32 5.63 9.98
CA GLN A 120 9.24 4.99 10.93
C GLN A 120 8.74 3.59 11.30
N LYS A 121 9.61 2.57 11.15
CA LYS A 121 9.32 1.22 11.65
C LYS A 121 9.56 1.15 13.15
N ILE A 122 8.60 0.56 13.86
CA ILE A 122 8.67 0.32 15.30
C ILE A 122 8.64 -1.19 15.56
N TRP A 123 9.62 -1.69 16.31
CA TRP A 123 9.72 -3.09 16.70
C TRP A 123 9.83 -3.18 18.23
N ASN A 124 8.95 -3.95 18.88
CA ASN A 124 8.92 -4.14 20.33
C ASN A 124 9.04 -2.81 21.12
N ASN A 125 8.29 -1.77 20.70
CA ASN A 125 8.37 -0.41 21.22
C ASN A 125 9.77 0.26 21.12
N GLU A 126 10.74 -0.40 20.51
CA GLU A 126 12.02 0.20 20.18
C GLU A 126 11.97 0.82 18.78
N LYS A 127 12.42 2.07 18.70
CA LYS A 127 12.58 2.77 17.42
C LYS A 127 13.74 2.15 16.66
N LYS A 128 13.49 1.14 15.83
CA LYS A 128 14.43 0.76 14.78
C LYS A 128 14.25 1.73 13.64
N GLN A 129 15.21 2.63 13.53
CA GLN A 129 15.25 3.65 12.50
C GLN A 129 15.50 3.02 11.14
N VAL A 130 14.44 2.63 10.44
CA VAL A 130 14.49 2.47 8.99
C VAL A 130 13.60 3.57 8.43
N LEU A 131 14.18 4.72 8.24
CA LEU A 131 13.60 5.76 7.42
C LEU A 131 13.46 5.18 6.02
N PHE A 132 12.24 5.03 5.56
CA PHE A 132 12.01 4.86 4.14
C PHE A 132 12.30 6.20 3.48
N ASN A 133 13.58 6.48 3.22
CA ASN A 133 13.94 7.52 2.29
C ASN A 133 13.48 7.08 0.90
N PHE A 134 12.30 7.50 0.51
CA PHE A 134 11.82 7.38 -0.87
C PHE A 134 12.58 8.31 -1.83
N TYR A 135 13.71 8.86 -1.39
CA TYR A 135 14.42 9.96 -2.04
C TYR A 135 15.71 9.51 -2.72
N ASN A 136 15.59 9.22 -3.98
CA ASN A 136 16.62 9.58 -4.95
C ASN A 136 15.94 10.45 -6.02
N HIS A 137 16.26 11.71 -5.99
CA HIS A 137 15.67 12.88 -6.64
C HIS A 137 15.76 12.91 -8.17
N THR A 138 15.24 11.94 -8.88
CA THR A 138 15.16 12.03 -10.33
C THR A 138 13.76 11.67 -10.82
N GLU A 139 13.35 12.26 -11.95
CA GLU A 139 12.10 11.92 -12.67
C GLU A 139 11.98 10.42 -12.96
N ASP A 140 13.10 9.70 -13.10
CA ASP A 140 13.18 8.23 -13.10
C ASP A 140 12.66 7.53 -11.84
N ALA A 141 12.42 8.28 -10.80
CA ALA A 141 11.99 7.76 -9.52
C ALA A 141 10.55 7.22 -9.53
N LEU A 142 9.70 7.62 -10.47
CA LEU A 142 8.36 7.04 -10.62
C LEU A 142 8.44 5.56 -10.98
N LEU A 143 9.22 5.19 -11.97
CA LEU A 143 9.44 3.79 -12.37
C LEU A 143 10.13 2.95 -11.28
N LYS A 144 11.09 3.53 -10.57
CA LYS A 144 11.79 2.85 -9.48
C LYS A 144 10.94 2.74 -8.19
N ARG A 145 9.88 3.52 -8.05
CA ARG A 145 9.04 3.63 -6.84
C ARG A 145 7.77 2.80 -6.86
N ILE A 146 7.15 2.61 -8.01
CA ILE A 146 5.96 1.75 -8.16
C ILE A 146 6.14 0.39 -7.44
N PRO A 147 7.30 -0.28 -7.46
CA PRO A 147 7.51 -1.54 -6.75
C PRO A 147 7.48 -1.46 -5.21
N ASN A 148 7.66 -0.28 -4.62
CA ASN A 148 7.88 -0.15 -3.16
C ASN A 148 6.85 0.75 -2.45
N VAL A 149 5.77 1.11 -3.12
CA VAL A 149 4.74 1.99 -2.56
C VAL A 149 3.75 1.18 -1.74
N GLY A 150 3.61 1.51 -0.46
CA GLY A 150 2.51 1.12 0.39
C GLY A 150 1.55 2.29 0.61
N VAL A 151 0.44 2.08 1.32
CA VAL A 151 -0.48 3.18 1.69
C VAL A 151 0.11 4.12 2.74
N CYS A 152 1.17 3.69 3.44
CA CYS A 152 1.77 4.39 4.59
C CYS A 152 2.48 5.69 4.18
N GLY A 153 2.16 6.79 4.82
CA GLY A 153 2.85 8.06 4.63
C GLY A 153 2.48 8.80 3.34
N PHE A 154 1.36 8.46 2.69
CA PHE A 154 0.86 9.11 1.48
C PHE A 154 -0.39 9.93 1.73
N VAL A 155 -0.49 11.05 1.03
CA VAL A 155 -1.69 11.88 0.93
C VAL A 155 -1.95 12.22 -0.53
N VAL A 156 -3.20 12.12 -0.98
CA VAL A 156 -3.60 12.28 -2.38
C VAL A 156 -4.78 13.21 -2.53
N ARG A 157 -4.97 13.82 -3.69
CA ARG A 157 -6.13 14.65 -4.01
C ARG A 157 -7.38 13.80 -4.27
N ASN A 158 -8.47 14.13 -3.58
CA ASN A 158 -9.74 13.42 -3.70
C ASN A 158 -10.42 13.63 -5.07
N ASP A 159 -10.30 14.84 -5.64
CA ASP A 159 -10.89 15.15 -6.94
C ASP A 159 -10.30 14.31 -8.09
N ILE A 160 -9.00 13.98 -8.04
CA ILE A 160 -8.37 13.08 -9.01
C ILE A 160 -8.97 11.66 -8.89
N ILE A 161 -9.10 11.14 -7.66
CA ILE A 161 -9.72 9.84 -7.42
C ILE A 161 -11.15 9.80 -7.94
N LYS A 162 -11.95 10.83 -7.64
CA LYS A 162 -13.36 10.92 -8.08
C LYS A 162 -13.47 11.05 -9.59
N LYS A 163 -12.70 11.95 -10.19
CA LYS A 163 -12.73 12.24 -11.63
C LYS A 163 -12.37 11.02 -12.48
N HIS A 164 -11.38 10.25 -12.04
CA HIS A 164 -10.87 9.11 -12.79
C HIS A 164 -11.39 7.76 -12.27
N HIS A 165 -12.32 7.77 -11.30
CA HIS A 165 -12.93 6.57 -10.71
C HIS A 165 -11.90 5.56 -10.18
N ILE A 166 -10.79 6.07 -9.60
CA ILE A 166 -9.71 5.24 -9.10
C ILE A 166 -10.18 4.44 -7.88
N ARG A 167 -9.95 3.12 -7.89
CA ARG A 167 -10.37 2.21 -6.82
C ARG A 167 -9.32 1.15 -6.55
N PHE A 168 -9.26 0.67 -5.32
CA PHE A 168 -8.51 -0.53 -5.00
C PHE A 168 -9.08 -1.73 -5.74
N LYS A 169 -8.21 -2.64 -6.21
CA LYS A 169 -8.64 -3.85 -6.92
C LYS A 169 -9.12 -4.89 -5.91
N GLU A 170 -10.44 -5.08 -5.80
CA GLU A 170 -11.05 -6.06 -4.92
C GLU A 170 -10.63 -7.48 -5.29
N GLY A 171 -10.46 -8.32 -4.24
CA GLY A 171 -10.00 -9.69 -4.38
C GLY A 171 -8.51 -9.85 -4.66
N LEU A 172 -7.73 -8.74 -4.77
CA LEU A 172 -6.27 -8.79 -4.84
C LEU A 172 -5.71 -8.75 -3.41
N LYS A 173 -5.16 -9.88 -2.95
CA LYS A 173 -4.70 -10.04 -1.57
C LYS A 173 -3.34 -9.41 -1.27
N LEU A 174 -2.54 -9.14 -2.30
CA LEU A 174 -1.20 -8.55 -2.17
C LEU A 174 -0.95 -7.52 -3.25
N SER A 175 -0.26 -6.42 -2.88
CA SER A 175 0.11 -5.33 -3.78
C SER A 175 -1.08 -4.56 -4.36
N GLU A 176 -2.23 -4.60 -3.70
CA GLU A 176 -3.42 -3.81 -4.03
C GLU A 176 -3.12 -2.30 -3.97
N ASP A 177 -2.28 -1.90 -3.03
CA ASP A 177 -1.78 -0.54 -2.85
C ASP A 177 -0.94 -0.08 -4.05
N ARG A 178 -0.03 -0.93 -4.53
CA ARG A 178 0.77 -0.63 -5.72
C ARG A 178 -0.09 -0.42 -6.96
N VAL A 179 -1.08 -1.28 -7.15
CA VAL A 179 -2.03 -1.17 -8.26
C VAL A 179 -2.80 0.15 -8.17
N PHE A 180 -3.32 0.49 -6.98
CA PHE A 180 -4.05 1.73 -6.73
C PHE A 180 -3.20 2.97 -7.01
N PHE A 181 -2.00 3.05 -6.44
CA PHE A 181 -1.12 4.19 -6.64
C PHE A 181 -0.60 4.29 -8.07
N SER A 182 -0.35 3.16 -8.75
CA SER A 182 0.04 3.19 -10.15
C SER A 182 -1.05 3.78 -11.05
N GLU A 183 -2.32 3.42 -10.80
CA GLU A 183 -3.46 4.04 -11.48
C GLU A 183 -3.52 5.55 -11.16
N TYR A 184 -3.31 5.93 -9.91
CA TYR A 184 -3.30 7.33 -9.49
C TYR A 184 -2.19 8.12 -10.18
N TYR A 185 -0.98 7.58 -10.28
CA TYR A 185 0.17 8.22 -10.91
C TYR A 185 -0.05 8.55 -12.39
N LEU A 186 -0.87 7.79 -13.13
CA LEU A 186 -1.22 8.13 -14.52
C LEU A 186 -1.91 9.50 -14.65
N HIS A 187 -2.50 9.99 -13.56
CA HIS A 187 -3.28 11.21 -13.53
C HIS A 187 -2.62 12.30 -12.67
N CYS A 188 -1.40 12.07 -12.21
CA CYS A 188 -0.65 12.93 -11.29
C CYS A 188 0.60 13.49 -11.98
N LYS A 189 0.75 14.80 -11.97
CA LYS A 189 1.91 15.49 -12.57
C LYS A 189 2.86 16.06 -11.52
N LYS A 190 2.35 16.39 -10.32
CA LYS A 190 3.13 17.09 -9.31
C LYS A 190 3.16 16.36 -7.99
N ILE A 191 4.35 15.92 -7.60
CA ILE A 191 4.62 15.16 -6.39
C ILE A 191 5.42 16.06 -5.44
N ALA A 192 5.03 16.09 -4.17
CA ALA A 192 5.79 16.75 -3.11
C ALA A 192 6.26 15.76 -2.06
N PHE A 193 7.36 16.07 -1.41
CA PHE A 193 8.02 15.21 -0.43
C PHE A 193 8.41 15.99 0.81
N THR A 194 8.36 15.34 1.97
CA THR A 194 8.94 15.85 3.20
C THR A 194 9.72 14.77 3.94
N ASN A 195 10.70 15.19 4.73
CA ASN A 195 11.46 14.31 5.60
C ASN A 195 10.79 14.10 6.98
N ASP A 196 9.66 14.77 7.22
CA ASP A 196 8.93 14.61 8.46
C ASP A 196 8.43 13.18 8.61
N ILE A 197 8.58 12.63 9.82
CA ILE A 197 8.02 11.31 10.16
C ILE A 197 6.57 11.54 10.58
N VAL A 198 5.65 11.06 9.76
CA VAL A 198 4.22 11.21 10.00
C VAL A 198 3.55 9.89 10.38
N TYR A 199 4.12 8.77 9.96
CA TYR A 199 3.54 7.44 10.09
C TYR A 199 4.47 6.53 10.87
N PHE A 200 3.93 5.83 11.88
CA PHE A 200 4.63 4.82 12.65
C PHE A 200 4.10 3.44 12.29
N TYR A 201 4.92 2.69 11.58
CA TYR A 201 4.62 1.34 11.12
C TYR A 201 5.03 0.30 12.18
N ARG A 202 4.05 -0.31 12.81
CA ARG A 202 4.26 -1.36 13.80
C ARG A 202 4.68 -2.66 13.13
N GLN A 203 5.75 -3.24 13.63
CA GLN A 203 6.15 -4.58 13.26
C GLN A 203 5.89 -5.55 14.40
N HIS A 204 5.14 -6.59 14.15
CA HIS A 204 4.86 -7.69 15.07
C HIS A 204 4.94 -9.03 14.33
N GLU A 205 4.96 -10.15 15.07
CA GLU A 205 5.15 -11.46 14.47
C GLU A 205 4.04 -11.86 13.48
N ASN A 206 2.82 -11.38 13.69
CA ASN A 206 1.66 -11.62 12.84
C ASN A 206 1.52 -10.65 11.66
N SER A 207 2.48 -9.75 11.44
CA SER A 207 2.45 -8.83 10.29
C SER A 207 2.47 -9.61 8.97
N VAL A 208 1.60 -9.24 8.03
CA VAL A 208 1.46 -9.91 6.71
C VAL A 208 2.81 -10.01 6.00
N CYS A 209 3.66 -8.98 6.13
CA CYS A 209 5.00 -8.96 5.53
C CYS A 209 5.97 -9.99 6.13
N LYS A 210 5.67 -10.58 7.29
CA LYS A 210 6.48 -11.61 7.97
C LYS A 210 5.92 -13.02 7.84
N THR A 211 4.69 -13.17 7.38
CA THR A 211 4.11 -14.47 7.15
C THR A 211 4.93 -15.23 6.10
N LYS A 212 5.13 -16.54 6.36
CA LYS A 212 5.83 -17.41 5.41
C LYS A 212 5.15 -17.31 4.05
N GLN A 213 5.94 -16.96 3.02
CA GLN A 213 5.43 -16.86 1.66
C GLN A 213 4.89 -18.21 1.19
N THR A 214 3.70 -18.19 0.60
CA THR A 214 3.02 -19.36 0.03
C THR A 214 2.98 -19.27 -1.49
N HIS A 215 2.65 -20.38 -2.16
CA HIS A 215 2.39 -20.38 -3.61
C HIS A 215 1.28 -19.39 -3.98
N GLU A 216 0.26 -19.25 -3.12
CA GLU A 216 -0.82 -18.30 -3.31
C GLU A 216 -0.30 -16.86 -3.33
N HIS A 217 0.59 -16.50 -2.40
CA HIS A 217 1.24 -15.18 -2.40
C HIS A 217 2.00 -14.90 -3.71
N ALA A 218 2.68 -15.92 -4.26
CA ALA A 218 3.39 -15.77 -5.53
C ALA A 218 2.43 -15.50 -6.70
N ILE A 219 1.31 -16.22 -6.75
CA ILE A 219 0.27 -16.03 -7.77
C ILE A 219 -0.35 -14.63 -7.65
N GLU A 220 -0.66 -14.17 -6.43
CA GLU A 220 -1.21 -12.84 -6.21
C GLU A 220 -0.24 -11.73 -6.67
N GLN A 221 1.05 -11.86 -6.40
CA GLN A 221 2.06 -10.92 -6.90
C GLN A 221 2.15 -10.89 -8.42
N LEU A 222 2.00 -12.04 -9.09
CA LEU A 222 1.98 -12.10 -10.54
C LEU A 222 0.70 -11.51 -11.14
N LYS A 223 -0.45 -11.69 -10.47
CA LYS A 223 -1.70 -11.00 -10.85
C LYS A 223 -1.55 -9.48 -10.75
N ALA A 224 -0.96 -8.98 -9.65
CA ALA A 224 -0.66 -7.57 -9.49
C ALA A 224 0.30 -7.07 -10.58
N ALA A 225 1.34 -7.84 -10.92
CA ALA A 225 2.27 -7.50 -11.99
C ALA A 225 1.56 -7.32 -13.35
N LYS A 226 0.62 -8.21 -13.68
CA LYS A 226 -0.18 -8.08 -14.90
C LYS A 226 -1.05 -6.83 -14.90
N LEU A 227 -1.70 -6.53 -13.77
CA LEU A 227 -2.51 -5.31 -13.65
C LEU A 227 -1.64 -4.05 -13.82
N LEU A 228 -0.46 -4.03 -13.19
CA LEU A 228 0.50 -2.93 -13.32
C LEU A 228 0.98 -2.76 -14.77
N HIS A 229 1.30 -3.84 -15.47
CA HIS A 229 1.63 -3.82 -16.90
C HIS A 229 0.53 -3.12 -17.70
N ASN A 230 -0.72 -3.56 -17.55
CA ASN A 230 -1.86 -3.00 -18.27
C ASN A 230 -2.12 -1.51 -17.95
N ILE A 231 -1.84 -1.09 -16.70
CA ILE A 231 -1.93 0.31 -16.29
C ILE A 231 -0.87 1.15 -17.03
N LEU A 232 0.37 0.68 -17.04
CA LEU A 232 1.50 1.41 -17.63
C LEU A 232 1.41 1.50 -19.17
N GLU A 233 0.89 0.47 -19.84
CA GLU A 233 0.65 0.50 -21.30
C GLU A 233 -0.32 1.62 -21.72
N ARG A 234 -1.20 2.05 -20.83
CA ARG A 234 -2.13 3.17 -21.08
C ARG A 234 -1.46 4.55 -20.95
N SER A 235 -0.25 4.60 -20.41
CA SER A 235 0.47 5.86 -20.23
C SER A 235 1.34 6.18 -21.44
N SER A 236 1.26 7.41 -21.94
CA SER A 236 2.19 7.92 -22.95
C SER A 236 3.57 8.29 -22.39
N GLU A 237 3.74 8.30 -21.05
CA GLU A 237 4.98 8.70 -20.41
C GLU A 237 6.02 7.58 -20.32
N TYR A 238 5.57 6.33 -20.47
CA TYR A 238 6.45 5.15 -20.38
C TYR A 238 6.77 4.58 -21.77
N SER A 239 8.05 4.44 -22.07
CA SER A 239 8.48 3.74 -23.28
C SER A 239 8.24 2.22 -23.12
N LYS A 240 8.12 1.52 -24.24
CA LYS A 240 8.05 0.04 -24.25
C LYS A 240 9.21 -0.60 -23.48
N ARG A 241 10.39 0.02 -23.50
CA ARG A 241 11.58 -0.45 -22.77
C ARG A 241 11.40 -0.34 -21.26
N ASP A 242 10.77 0.74 -20.78
CA ASP A 242 10.51 0.96 -19.36
C ASP A 242 9.49 -0.04 -18.84
N ILE A 243 8.41 -0.26 -19.59
CA ILE A 243 7.39 -1.27 -19.25
C ILE A 243 8.03 -2.67 -19.18
N GLN A 244 8.83 -3.07 -20.17
CA GLN A 244 9.53 -4.35 -20.15
C GLN A 244 10.54 -4.47 -19.01
N HIS A 245 11.16 -3.36 -18.58
CA HIS A 245 12.05 -3.37 -17.43
C HIS A 245 11.27 -3.63 -16.14
N LEU A 246 10.14 -2.97 -15.96
CA LEU A 246 9.26 -3.16 -14.81
C LEU A 246 8.67 -4.57 -14.77
N ASP A 247 8.21 -5.09 -15.89
CA ASP A 247 7.71 -6.47 -16.01
C ASP A 247 8.74 -7.50 -15.49
N ARG A 248 10.01 -7.30 -15.85
CA ARG A 248 11.09 -8.17 -15.34
C ARG A 248 11.30 -8.07 -13.84
N ILE A 249 11.14 -6.87 -13.26
CA ILE A 249 11.25 -6.67 -11.81
C ILE A 249 10.08 -7.36 -11.11
N LEU A 250 8.86 -7.10 -11.55
CA LEU A 250 7.64 -7.63 -10.93
C LEU A 250 7.55 -9.16 -11.07
N ALA A 251 7.88 -9.68 -12.26
CA ALA A 251 7.96 -11.11 -12.48
C ALA A 251 9.00 -11.78 -11.57
N ARG A 252 10.18 -11.15 -11.38
CA ARG A 252 11.19 -11.66 -10.45
C ARG A 252 10.69 -11.68 -9.02
N MET A 253 9.93 -10.69 -8.57
CA MET A 253 9.35 -10.68 -7.22
C MET A 253 8.42 -11.87 -7.00
N GLY A 254 7.49 -12.14 -7.94
CA GLY A 254 6.63 -13.31 -7.89
C GLY A 254 7.41 -14.62 -7.91
N MET A 255 8.47 -14.71 -8.72
CA MET A 255 9.34 -15.89 -8.77
C MET A 255 10.12 -16.13 -7.47
N VAL A 256 10.61 -15.06 -6.81
CA VAL A 256 11.27 -15.15 -5.49
C VAL A 256 10.28 -15.67 -4.44
N ALA A 257 9.07 -15.11 -4.41
CA ALA A 257 8.03 -15.58 -3.51
C ALA A 257 7.73 -17.08 -3.72
N TYR A 258 7.63 -17.50 -4.98
CA TYR A 258 7.39 -18.89 -5.33
C TYR A 258 8.54 -19.82 -4.89
N ILE A 259 9.80 -19.43 -5.08
CA ILE A 259 10.98 -20.19 -4.66
C ILE A 259 11.01 -20.34 -3.13
N ASN A 260 10.70 -19.26 -2.41
CA ASN A 260 10.68 -19.26 -0.94
C ASN A 260 9.55 -20.10 -0.34
N SER A 261 8.46 -20.28 -1.08
CA SER A 261 7.32 -21.13 -0.65
C SER A 261 7.54 -22.64 -0.85
N GLY A 262 8.63 -23.04 -1.50
CA GLY A 262 8.93 -24.43 -1.86
C GLY A 262 8.40 -24.80 -3.25
N THR A 263 9.29 -25.05 -4.20
CA THR A 263 8.94 -25.30 -5.60
C THR A 263 8.48 -26.75 -5.82
N THR A 264 7.34 -26.92 -6.51
CA THR A 264 6.89 -28.19 -7.08
C THR A 264 7.00 -28.15 -8.61
N LYS A 265 7.05 -29.34 -9.26
CA LYS A 265 7.09 -29.40 -10.74
C LYS A 265 5.85 -28.74 -11.38
N ASP A 266 4.69 -29.02 -10.83
CA ASP A 266 3.41 -28.50 -11.33
C ASP A 266 3.30 -26.99 -11.12
N GLY A 267 3.69 -26.51 -9.95
CA GLY A 267 3.72 -25.09 -9.65
C GLY A 267 4.72 -24.32 -10.53
N PHE A 268 5.89 -24.92 -10.85
CA PHE A 268 6.83 -24.32 -11.79
C PHE A 268 6.23 -24.16 -13.19
N LYS A 269 5.49 -25.19 -13.65
CA LYS A 269 4.80 -25.17 -14.94
C LYS A 269 3.75 -24.04 -14.96
N LEU A 270 2.89 -23.97 -13.93
CA LEU A 270 1.88 -22.91 -13.81
C LEU A 270 2.50 -21.50 -13.84
N LEU A 271 3.57 -21.29 -13.09
CA LEU A 271 4.30 -20.02 -13.07
C LEU A 271 4.86 -19.64 -14.45
N LYS A 272 5.44 -20.63 -15.15
CA LYS A 272 6.00 -20.44 -16.50
C LYS A 272 4.92 -20.11 -17.51
N ASP A 273 3.81 -20.87 -17.49
CA ASP A 273 2.70 -20.67 -18.41
C ASP A 273 2.07 -19.29 -18.18
N PHE A 274 1.81 -18.92 -16.92
CA PHE A 274 1.34 -17.58 -16.57
C PHE A 274 2.29 -16.48 -17.08
N PHE A 275 3.60 -16.63 -16.88
CA PHE A 275 4.59 -15.66 -17.33
C PHE A 275 4.56 -15.49 -18.87
N LEU A 276 4.54 -16.61 -19.60
CA LEU A 276 4.55 -16.60 -21.06
C LEU A 276 3.27 -16.00 -21.65
N GLU A 277 2.15 -16.24 -21.02
CA GLU A 277 0.85 -15.74 -21.46
C GLU A 277 0.64 -14.24 -21.14
N ASN A 278 1.16 -13.77 -20.01
CA ASN A 278 0.75 -12.48 -19.47
C ASN A 278 1.87 -11.44 -19.39
N ILE A 279 3.14 -11.84 -19.42
CA ILE A 279 4.27 -10.93 -19.17
C ILE A 279 5.24 -10.91 -20.37
N SER A 280 5.61 -12.06 -20.89
CA SER A 280 6.55 -12.12 -22.01
C SER A 280 6.42 -13.46 -22.74
N HIS A 281 6.30 -13.42 -24.06
CA HIS A 281 6.29 -14.64 -24.92
C HIS A 281 7.68 -15.31 -25.04
N SER A 282 8.73 -14.70 -24.47
CA SER A 282 10.11 -15.20 -24.58
C SER A 282 10.46 -16.15 -23.43
N LYS A 283 10.65 -17.42 -23.78
CA LYS A 283 11.21 -18.42 -22.85
C LYS A 283 12.58 -18.01 -22.30
N LEU A 284 13.41 -17.31 -23.10
CA LEU A 284 14.71 -16.82 -22.66
C LEU A 284 14.58 -15.80 -21.55
N ILE A 285 13.64 -14.85 -21.65
CA ILE A 285 13.37 -13.87 -20.62
C ILE A 285 12.85 -14.55 -19.35
N PHE A 286 11.96 -15.56 -19.48
CA PHE A 286 11.52 -16.33 -18.34
C PHE A 286 12.70 -16.97 -17.58
N TYR A 287 13.57 -17.70 -18.26
CA TYR A 287 14.71 -18.36 -17.62
C TYR A 287 15.72 -17.37 -17.06
N TYR A 288 15.92 -16.22 -17.70
CA TYR A 288 16.74 -15.14 -17.14
C TYR A 288 16.16 -14.63 -15.82
N CYS A 289 14.86 -14.31 -15.76
CA CYS A 289 14.18 -13.86 -14.54
C CYS A 289 14.22 -14.95 -13.45
N TRP A 290 14.00 -16.21 -13.82
CA TRP A 290 14.06 -17.36 -12.93
C TRP A 290 15.43 -17.53 -12.25
N ASN A 291 16.51 -17.47 -13.03
CA ASN A 291 17.86 -17.59 -12.49
C ASN A 291 18.20 -16.42 -11.56
N ARG A 292 17.81 -15.21 -11.91
CA ARG A 292 17.99 -14.02 -11.05
C ARG A 292 17.16 -14.14 -9.76
N ALA A 293 15.96 -14.70 -9.81
CA ALA A 293 15.13 -14.96 -8.65
C ALA A 293 15.77 -15.99 -7.70
N LYS A 294 16.35 -17.06 -8.23
CA LYS A 294 17.11 -18.05 -7.44
C LYS A 294 18.26 -17.41 -6.68
N ILE A 295 19.05 -16.57 -7.34
CA ILE A 295 20.15 -15.84 -6.71
C ILE A 295 19.62 -14.93 -5.61
N SER A 296 18.56 -14.15 -5.89
CA SER A 296 17.97 -13.26 -4.90
C SER A 296 17.40 -14.00 -3.68
N ALA A 297 16.74 -15.14 -3.88
CA ALA A 297 16.23 -15.98 -2.80
C ALA A 297 17.38 -16.58 -1.95
N LEU A 298 18.47 -16.99 -2.59
CA LEU A 298 19.65 -17.51 -1.88
C LEU A 298 20.31 -16.42 -1.02
N ILE A 299 20.51 -15.22 -1.58
CA ILE A 299 21.07 -14.08 -0.85
C ILE A 299 20.17 -13.70 0.34
N GLY A 300 18.86 -13.66 0.14
CA GLY A 300 17.91 -13.39 1.22
C GLY A 300 18.00 -14.39 2.37
N ARG A 301 18.17 -15.68 2.07
CA ARG A 301 18.36 -16.74 3.10
C ARG A 301 19.69 -16.60 3.86
N ILE A 302 20.75 -16.16 3.18
CA ILE A 302 22.07 -15.95 3.81
C ILE A 302 22.06 -14.70 4.72
N LEU A 303 21.33 -13.65 4.34
CA LEU A 303 21.25 -12.41 5.13
C LEU A 303 20.24 -12.50 6.31
N CYS A 304 19.38 -13.50 6.34
CA CYS A 304 18.48 -13.79 7.46
C CYS A 304 19.06 -14.80 8.46
N LEU A 305 20.26 -15.33 8.23
CA LEU A 305 21.06 -16.11 9.18
C LEU A 305 22.05 -15.19 9.88
#